data_13753cd4830c61808717d369ffc93ec2
#
_entry.id   13753cd4830c61808717d369ffc93ec2
#
_cell.length_a   1.000
_cell.length_b   1.000
_cell.length_c   1.000
_cell.angle_alpha   90.00
_cell.angle_beta   90.00
_cell.angle_gamma   90.00
#
_symmetry.space_group_name_H-M   'P 1'
#
loop_
_entity.id
_entity.type
_entity.pdbx_description
1 polymer ?
#
loop_
_entity_poly.entity_id
_entity_poly.type
_entity_poly.pdbx_seq_one_letter_code
_entity_poly.pdbx_strand_id
1 'polypeptide(L)'
;SISLEALSRGAKRAVMIEKDAEALKYIIENVNNLGYEDRCRAYKNDVLRAIEILGRKGEKFNIIFMDPPYKDEVCTRVMKAIEKHKILAEDGLIICEHHVFEEMADTVGEYKKADERKYGKKCITFYTR
;
A
#
# COMPACT_ATOMS: atom_id res chain seq x y z
N SER A 1 -5.71 8.02 8.39
CA SER A 1 -5.01 7.13 7.46
C SER A 1 -3.77 7.80 6.89
N ILE A 2 -2.67 7.07 6.85
CA ILE A 2 -1.40 7.58 6.29
C ILE A 2 -1.56 7.94 4.82
N SER A 3 -2.28 7.13 4.06
CA SER A 3 -2.52 7.39 2.64
C SER A 3 -3.32 8.66 2.41
N LEU A 4 -4.35 8.90 3.23
CA LEU A 4 -5.15 10.12 3.13
C LEU A 4 -4.35 11.35 3.51
N GLU A 5 -3.50 11.24 4.54
CA GLU A 5 -2.61 12.32 4.91
C GLU A 5 -1.62 12.64 3.79
N ALA A 6 -1.06 11.62 3.16
CA ALA A 6 -0.15 11.80 2.04
C ALA A 6 -0.83 12.48 0.85
N LEU A 7 -2.08 12.11 0.56
CA LEU A 7 -2.86 12.79 -0.49
C LEU A 7 -3.10 14.26 -0.15
N SER A 8 -3.36 14.57 1.12
CA SER A 8 -3.56 15.95 1.57
C SER A 8 -2.27 16.76 1.45
N ARG A 9 -1.11 16.11 1.47
CA ARG A 9 0.20 16.74 1.35
C ARG A 9 0.75 16.76 -0.07
N GLY A 10 -0.06 16.40 -1.05
CA GLY A 10 0.30 16.55 -2.45
C GLY A 10 0.60 15.28 -3.22
N ALA A 11 0.46 14.10 -2.63
CA ALA A 11 0.58 12.86 -3.38
C ALA A 11 -0.51 12.81 -4.44
N LYS A 12 -0.15 12.44 -5.67
CA LYS A 12 -1.10 12.48 -6.79
C LYS A 12 -2.10 11.34 -6.74
N ARG A 13 -1.64 10.13 -6.48
CA ARG A 13 -2.50 8.95 -6.48
C ARG A 13 -2.02 7.94 -5.44
N ALA A 14 -2.98 7.32 -4.77
CA ALA A 14 -2.73 6.30 -3.77
C ALA A 14 -3.65 5.10 -3.98
N VAL A 15 -3.16 3.92 -3.65
CA VAL A 15 -3.97 2.71 -3.54
C VAL A 15 -3.83 2.13 -2.14
N MET A 16 -4.94 1.73 -1.56
CA MET A 16 -5.00 1.12 -0.24
C MET A 16 -5.51 -0.30 -0.36
N ILE A 17 -4.81 -1.20 0.29
CA ILE A 17 -5.13 -2.62 0.28
C ILE A 17 -5.47 -3.02 1.72
N GLU A 18 -6.73 -3.33 1.96
CA GLU A 18 -7.26 -3.63 3.28
C GLU A 18 -8.10 -4.90 3.24
N LYS A 19 -7.89 -5.79 4.19
CA LYS A 19 -8.62 -7.06 4.25
C LYS A 19 -9.93 -6.99 5.01
N ASP A 20 -10.04 -6.09 5.98
CA ASP A 20 -11.21 -5.96 6.84
C ASP A 20 -12.28 -5.15 6.14
N ALA A 21 -13.48 -5.75 5.98
CA ALA A 21 -14.59 -5.11 5.30
C ALA A 21 -15.05 -3.82 5.98
N GLU A 22 -15.05 -3.79 7.30
CA GLU A 22 -15.48 -2.59 8.05
C GLU A 22 -14.44 -1.49 7.92
N ALA A 23 -13.16 -1.84 8.04
CA ALA A 23 -12.08 -0.87 7.86
C ALA A 23 -12.09 -0.30 6.44
N LEU A 24 -12.30 -1.14 5.44
CA LEU A 24 -12.39 -0.70 4.05
C LEU A 24 -13.56 0.26 3.84
N LYS A 25 -14.72 -0.06 4.40
CA LYS A 25 -15.89 0.82 4.31
C LYS A 25 -15.60 2.18 4.92
N TYR A 26 -14.95 2.20 6.07
CA TYR A 26 -14.57 3.43 6.74
C TYR A 26 -13.59 4.25 5.90
N ILE A 27 -12.61 3.58 5.30
CA ILE A 27 -11.65 4.23 4.41
C ILE A 27 -12.36 4.86 3.22
N ILE A 28 -13.29 4.14 2.59
CA ILE A 28 -14.05 4.65 1.44
C ILE A 28 -14.88 5.88 1.84
N GLU A 29 -15.52 5.85 2.99
CA GLU A 29 -16.28 6.99 3.48
C GLU A 29 -15.38 8.21 3.69
N ASN A 30 -14.20 8.02 4.27
CA ASN A 30 -13.25 9.10 4.47
C ASN A 30 -12.72 9.65 3.15
N VAL A 31 -12.44 8.79 2.18
CA VAL A 31 -12.00 9.19 0.85
C VAL A 31 -13.06 10.08 0.19
N ASN A 32 -14.32 9.66 0.24
CA ASN A 32 -15.42 10.41 -0.35
C ASN A 32 -15.65 11.76 0.35
N ASN A 33 -15.60 11.74 1.69
CA ASN A 33 -15.80 12.96 2.48
C ASN A 33 -14.72 14.01 2.24
N LEU A 34 -13.51 13.57 1.91
CA LEU A 34 -12.39 14.46 1.64
C LEU A 34 -12.27 14.82 0.16
N GLY A 35 -13.12 14.25 -0.70
CA GLY A 35 -13.08 14.53 -2.12
C GLY A 35 -11.91 13.90 -2.85
N TYR A 36 -11.40 12.78 -2.34
CA TYR A 36 -10.22 12.10 -2.89
C TYR A 36 -10.54 10.89 -3.76
N GLU A 37 -11.80 10.66 -4.09
CA GLU A 37 -12.24 9.49 -4.83
C GLU A 37 -11.56 9.32 -6.18
N ASP A 38 -11.15 10.41 -6.82
CA ASP A 38 -10.43 10.35 -8.10
C ASP A 38 -8.96 10.01 -7.95
N ARG A 39 -8.43 10.14 -6.73
CA ARG A 39 -7.00 9.98 -6.47
C ARG A 39 -6.67 8.75 -5.64
N CYS A 40 -7.68 8.05 -5.17
CA CYS A 40 -7.51 6.93 -4.26
C CYS A 40 -8.31 5.72 -4.71
N ARG A 41 -7.69 4.55 -4.61
CA ARG A 41 -8.34 3.26 -4.83
C ARG A 41 -8.18 2.42 -3.57
N ALA A 42 -9.22 1.67 -3.21
CA ALA A 42 -9.18 0.79 -2.06
C ALA A 42 -9.70 -0.60 -2.44
N TYR A 43 -8.98 -1.63 -2.02
CA TYR A 43 -9.32 -3.01 -2.35
C TYR A 43 -9.29 -3.88 -1.10
N LYS A 44 -10.24 -4.80 -1.00
CA LYS A 44 -10.34 -5.72 0.14
C LYS A 44 -9.74 -7.10 -0.18
N ASN A 45 -10.22 -7.74 -1.24
CA ASN A 45 -9.87 -9.11 -1.58
C ASN A 45 -9.06 -9.18 -2.86
N ASP A 46 -8.46 -10.35 -3.07
CA ASP A 46 -7.74 -10.63 -4.32
C ASP A 46 -6.79 -9.50 -4.72
N VAL A 47 -6.02 -9.07 -3.75
CA VAL A 47 -5.01 -8.05 -3.93
C VAL A 47 -4.15 -8.31 -5.16
N LEU A 48 -3.71 -9.56 -5.35
CA LEU A 48 -2.86 -9.91 -6.49
C LEU A 48 -3.59 -9.73 -7.80
N ARG A 49 -4.89 -10.05 -7.84
CA ARG A 49 -5.71 -9.86 -9.03
C ARG A 49 -5.96 -8.37 -9.29
N ALA A 50 -6.22 -7.61 -8.25
CA ALA A 50 -6.41 -6.17 -8.37
C ALA A 50 -5.16 -5.51 -8.96
N ILE A 51 -3.98 -5.90 -8.49
CA ILE A 51 -2.70 -5.40 -8.99
C ILE A 51 -2.53 -5.74 -10.47
N GLU A 52 -2.87 -6.96 -10.85
CA GLU A 52 -2.80 -7.39 -12.24
C GLU A 52 -3.71 -6.54 -13.15
N ILE A 53 -4.96 -6.31 -12.71
CA ILE A 53 -5.91 -5.50 -13.47
C ILE A 53 -5.42 -4.06 -13.60
N LEU A 54 -4.94 -3.48 -12.52
CA LEU A 54 -4.40 -2.11 -12.53
C LEU A 54 -3.19 -1.99 -13.45
N GLY A 55 -2.34 -3.03 -13.46
CA GLY A 55 -1.19 -3.07 -14.36
C GLY A 55 -1.60 -3.12 -15.82
N ARG A 56 -2.63 -3.90 -16.14
CA ARG A 56 -3.15 -3.98 -17.52
C ARG A 56 -3.72 -2.66 -18.00
N LYS A 57 -4.28 -1.88 -17.09
CA LYS A 57 -4.81 -0.55 -17.40
C LYS A 57 -3.73 0.52 -17.46
N GLY A 58 -2.50 0.16 -17.16
CA GLY A 58 -1.38 1.11 -17.14
C GLY A 58 -1.42 2.11 -16.00
N GLU A 59 -2.18 1.82 -14.96
CA GLU A 59 -2.28 2.73 -13.81
C GLU A 59 -1.02 2.69 -12.95
N LYS A 60 -0.63 3.85 -12.44
CA LYS A 60 0.52 3.98 -11.54
C LYS A 60 0.14 4.83 -10.34
N PHE A 61 0.67 4.42 -9.19
CA PHE A 61 0.37 5.09 -7.92
C PHE A 61 1.65 5.61 -7.28
N ASN A 62 1.56 6.78 -6.66
CA ASN A 62 2.66 7.36 -5.91
C ASN A 62 2.81 6.71 -4.54
N ILE A 63 1.71 6.23 -3.98
CA ILE A 63 1.70 5.56 -2.69
C ILE A 63 0.87 4.29 -2.79
N ILE A 64 1.45 3.19 -2.32
CA ILE A 64 0.75 1.92 -2.16
C ILE A 64 0.82 1.57 -0.69
N PHE A 65 -0.32 1.63 -0.01
CA PHE A 65 -0.42 1.28 1.40
C PHE A 65 -0.96 -0.13 1.56
N MET A 66 -0.28 -0.93 2.35
CA MET A 66 -0.66 -2.31 2.61
C MET A 66 -0.78 -2.57 4.11
N ASP A 67 -1.88 -3.20 4.49
CA ASP A 67 -2.06 -3.76 5.82
C ASP A 67 -2.44 -5.23 5.67
N PRO A 68 -1.48 -6.09 5.30
CA PRO A 68 -1.77 -7.49 5.03
C PRO A 68 -2.00 -8.28 6.31
N PRO A 69 -2.74 -9.39 6.23
CA PRO A 69 -2.91 -10.27 7.38
C PRO A 69 -1.63 -11.05 7.71
N TYR A 70 -0.99 -10.65 8.76
CA TYR A 70 -0.15 -11.45 9.69
C TYR A 70 0.92 -12.41 9.21
N LYS A 71 1.33 -12.47 7.96
CA LYS A 71 2.45 -13.34 7.56
C LYS A 71 3.35 -12.65 6.58
N ASP A 72 4.63 -12.69 6.87
CA ASP A 72 5.71 -12.06 6.11
C ASP A 72 5.64 -12.32 4.61
N GLU A 73 5.27 -13.53 4.25
CA GLU A 73 5.22 -13.97 2.87
C GLU A 73 4.18 -13.21 2.04
N VAL A 74 3.11 -12.72 2.68
CA VAL A 74 2.06 -11.99 1.96
C VAL A 74 2.58 -10.65 1.47
N CYS A 75 3.25 -9.90 2.34
CA CYS A 75 3.87 -8.62 1.94
C CYS A 75 4.84 -8.81 0.79
N THR A 76 5.72 -9.79 0.89
CA THR A 76 6.71 -10.08 -0.14
C THR A 76 6.04 -10.43 -1.47
N ARG A 77 5.01 -11.27 -1.43
CA ARG A 77 4.28 -11.66 -2.64
C ARG A 77 3.57 -10.49 -3.29
N VAL A 78 2.94 -9.63 -2.48
CA VAL A 78 2.26 -8.44 -2.97
C VAL A 78 3.28 -7.48 -3.60
N MET A 79 4.41 -7.25 -2.94
CA MET A 79 5.45 -6.37 -3.46
C MET A 79 6.04 -6.89 -4.77
N LYS A 80 6.23 -8.19 -4.90
CA LYS A 80 6.69 -8.79 -6.16
C LYS A 80 5.66 -8.60 -7.28
N ALA A 81 4.37 -8.68 -6.96
CA ALA A 81 3.32 -8.40 -7.92
C ALA A 81 3.31 -6.93 -8.35
N ILE A 82 3.50 -6.02 -7.40
CA ILE A 82 3.62 -4.59 -7.69
C ILE A 82 4.75 -4.33 -8.69
N GLU A 83 5.90 -4.95 -8.47
CA GLU A 83 7.05 -4.85 -9.37
C GLU A 83 6.73 -5.43 -10.74
N LYS A 84 6.17 -6.64 -10.77
CA LYS A 84 5.85 -7.33 -12.01
C LYS A 84 4.87 -6.56 -12.88
N HIS A 85 3.84 -6.01 -12.29
CA HIS A 85 2.78 -5.30 -13.00
C HIS A 85 3.00 -3.80 -13.10
N LYS A 86 4.09 -3.29 -12.52
CA LYS A 86 4.56 -1.91 -12.67
C LYS A 86 3.53 -0.86 -12.30
N ILE A 87 2.85 -1.06 -11.17
CA ILE A 87 1.84 -0.11 -10.71
C ILE A 87 2.40 0.98 -9.77
N LEU A 88 3.65 0.90 -9.36
CA LEU A 88 4.28 1.94 -8.57
C LEU A 88 4.94 2.97 -9.47
N ALA A 89 4.59 4.24 -9.27
CA ALA A 89 5.22 5.35 -9.98
C ALA A 89 6.74 5.39 -9.68
N GLU A 90 7.50 6.05 -10.54
CA GLU A 90 8.96 6.06 -10.43
C GLU A 90 9.46 6.53 -9.07
N ASP A 91 8.87 7.60 -8.54
CA ASP A 91 9.20 8.13 -7.22
C ASP A 91 8.24 7.63 -6.14
N GLY A 92 7.62 6.47 -6.38
CA GLY A 92 6.59 5.95 -5.51
C GLY A 92 7.11 5.36 -4.21
N LEU A 93 6.20 5.24 -3.25
CA LEU A 93 6.46 4.74 -1.91
C LEU A 93 5.50 3.61 -1.59
N ILE A 94 6.03 2.49 -1.12
CA ILE A 94 5.22 1.40 -0.59
C ILE A 94 5.28 1.48 0.93
N ILE A 95 4.11 1.51 1.56
CA ILE A 95 3.99 1.59 3.01
C ILE A 95 3.32 0.32 3.51
N CYS A 96 4.00 -0.41 4.37
CA CYS A 96 3.51 -1.67 4.90
C CYS A 96 3.34 -1.57 6.41
N GLU A 97 2.12 -1.76 6.90
CA GLU A 97 1.85 -1.86 8.32
C GLU A 97 1.87 -3.32 8.73
N HIS A 98 2.64 -3.66 9.77
CA HIS A 98 2.79 -5.03 10.22
C HIS A 98 3.03 -5.06 11.72
N HIS A 99 3.00 -6.27 12.29
CA HIS A 99 3.29 -6.44 13.72
C HIS A 99 4.79 -6.21 13.97
N VAL A 100 5.14 -5.65 15.13
CA VAL A 100 6.53 -5.33 15.46
C VAL A 100 7.44 -6.54 15.47
N PHE A 101 6.88 -7.74 15.70
CA PHE A 101 7.65 -8.99 15.70
C PHE A 101 7.87 -9.60 14.31
N GLU A 102 7.21 -9.07 13.31
CA GLU A 102 7.42 -9.53 11.93
C GLU A 102 8.63 -8.79 11.36
N GLU A 103 9.65 -9.55 10.99
CA GLU A 103 10.82 -8.99 10.33
C GLU A 103 10.53 -8.82 8.85
N MET A 104 10.67 -7.58 8.38
CA MET A 104 10.49 -7.26 6.96
C MET A 104 11.85 -7.30 6.26
N ALA A 105 11.88 -7.88 5.07
CA ALA A 105 13.12 -7.96 4.28
C ALA A 105 13.67 -6.57 3.96
N ASP A 106 14.99 -6.45 3.95
CA ASP A 106 15.67 -5.19 3.60
C ASP A 106 15.46 -4.84 2.13
N THR A 107 15.33 -5.85 1.28
CA THR A 107 15.08 -5.67 -0.15
C THR A 107 14.04 -6.69 -0.63
N VAL A 108 13.17 -6.26 -1.54
CA VAL A 108 12.23 -7.13 -2.24
C VAL A 108 12.28 -6.73 -3.72
N GLY A 109 12.95 -7.55 -4.53
CA GLY A 109 13.18 -7.19 -5.92
C GLY A 109 13.97 -5.88 -6.01
N GLU A 110 13.44 -4.90 -6.73
CA GLU A 110 14.07 -3.58 -6.86
C GLU A 110 13.76 -2.65 -5.69
N TYR A 111 12.85 -3.03 -4.80
CA TYR A 111 12.45 -2.19 -3.68
C TYR A 111 13.37 -2.37 -2.47
N LYS A 112 13.73 -1.26 -1.86
CA LYS A 112 14.62 -1.23 -0.69
C LYS A 112 13.91 -0.59 0.49
N LYS A 113 14.11 -1.16 1.67
CA LYS A 113 13.61 -0.56 2.91
C LYS A 113 14.28 0.80 3.11
N ALA A 114 13.47 1.84 3.14
CA ALA A 114 13.95 3.21 3.30
C ALA A 114 13.84 3.70 4.73
N ASP A 115 12.83 3.24 5.46
CA ASP A 115 12.58 3.66 6.84
C ASP A 115 11.71 2.63 7.55
N GLU A 116 11.74 2.67 8.87
CA GLU A 116 10.91 1.79 9.69
C GLU A 116 10.56 2.53 10.99
N ARG A 117 9.29 2.58 11.34
CA ARG A 117 8.79 3.27 12.53
C ARG A 117 7.92 2.36 13.36
N LYS A 118 8.20 2.33 14.67
CA LYS A 118 7.48 1.47 15.62
C LYS A 118 6.48 2.27 16.43
N TYR A 119 5.28 1.72 16.55
CA TYR A 119 4.19 2.31 17.35
C TYR A 119 3.58 1.23 18.23
N GLY A 120 4.02 1.13 19.47
CA GLY A 120 3.56 0.08 20.36
C GLY A 120 3.89 -1.30 19.80
N LYS A 121 2.87 -2.10 19.51
CA LYS A 121 3.03 -3.44 18.94
C LYS A 121 3.02 -3.46 17.41
N LYS A 122 2.82 -2.32 16.77
CA LYS A 122 2.78 -2.21 15.32
C LYS A 122 4.02 -1.49 14.79
N CYS A 123 4.33 -1.81 13.55
CA CYS A 123 5.45 -1.20 12.86
C CYS A 123 5.01 -0.79 11.46
N ILE A 124 5.55 0.32 10.98
CA ILE A 124 5.32 0.77 9.62
C ILE A 124 6.66 0.76 8.91
N THR A 125 6.76 0.01 7.82
CA THR A 125 7.97 -0.09 7.02
C THR A 125 7.74 0.56 5.66
N PHE A 126 8.69 1.36 5.23
CA PHE A 126 8.64 2.12 3.98
C PHE A 126 9.65 1.55 2.99
N TYR A 127 9.18 1.30 1.77
CA TYR A 127 10.03 0.82 0.68
C TYR A 127 10.03 1.79 -0.49
N THR A 128 11.19 1.98 -1.10
CA THR A 128 11.37 2.76 -2.33
C THR A 128 12.22 1.96 -3.32
N ARG A 129 12.30 2.44 -4.55
CA ARG A 129 13.28 1.92 -5.50
C ARG A 129 14.68 2.30 -5.13
#